data_f85e228e7cb9f0ffb4426df2836c979f
#
_entry.id   f85e228e7cb9f0ffb4426df2836c979f
#
_cell.length_a   1.000
_cell.length_b   1.000
_cell.length_c   1.000
_cell.angle_alpha   90.00
_cell.angle_beta   90.00
_cell.angle_gamma   90.00
#
_symmetry.space_group_name_H-M   'P 1'
#
loop_
_entity.id
_entity.type
_entity.pdbx_description
1 polymer ?
#
loop_
_entity_poly.entity_id
_entity_poly.type
_entity_poly.pdbx_seq_one_letter_code
_entity_poly.pdbx_strand_id
1 'polypeptide(L)'
;ETEDYIARHEGAHSYPWRILAVTEDDTQMPLNNMVYALARENKIGPTDWIKPGKVAWDWWNDWNLRGVDFVAGINYDTYKYYIDFAAAHGLEYIVLDEGWYDSNKANIMQPIEEVRLPELIAYAKSKGVDIVLWTVFNVIDEKLEEACRHYADMGIKGFKVDFLDRNDQTAFEMVERLAECAARHHLMLDLHGIYAPVGLNRTYPNIVNYEGVFGMEEVRWTELKN
;
A
#
# COMPACT_ATOMS: atom_id res chain seq x y z
N GLU A 1 -13.57 9.57 -17.33
CA GLU A 1 -14.81 10.27 -17.70
C GLU A 1 -15.41 10.89 -16.43
N THR A 2 -15.96 12.10 -16.55
CA THR A 2 -16.64 12.78 -15.42
C THR A 2 -18.13 12.59 -15.59
N GLU A 3 -18.78 12.06 -14.57
CA GLU A 3 -20.22 11.88 -14.49
C GLU A 3 -20.86 13.09 -13.80
N ASP A 4 -22.13 13.30 -14.04
CA ASP A 4 -22.93 14.37 -13.42
C ASP A 4 -23.55 13.99 -12.06
N TYR A 5 -23.12 12.85 -11.49
CA TYR A 5 -23.53 12.34 -10.19
C TYR A 5 -22.33 11.77 -9.41
N ILE A 6 -22.39 11.77 -8.10
CA ILE A 6 -21.36 11.21 -7.20
C ILE A 6 -21.55 9.72 -6.90
N ALA A 7 -22.77 9.22 -6.98
CA ALA A 7 -23.09 7.81 -6.81
C ALA A 7 -24.42 7.48 -7.50
N ARG A 8 -24.54 6.26 -8.00
CA ARG A 8 -25.74 5.72 -8.61
C ARG A 8 -26.07 4.37 -8.02
N HIS A 9 -27.30 4.20 -7.59
CA HIS A 9 -27.81 2.95 -7.02
C HIS A 9 -29.16 2.58 -7.63
N GLU A 10 -29.41 1.28 -7.75
CA GLU A 10 -30.69 0.74 -8.17
C GLU A 10 -31.45 0.17 -6.94
N GLY A 11 -32.73 0.52 -6.82
CA GLY A 11 -33.57 -0.01 -5.74
C GLY A 11 -33.26 0.52 -4.35
N ALA A 12 -33.63 -0.23 -3.33
CA ALA A 12 -33.37 0.12 -1.93
C ALA A 12 -31.89 -0.04 -1.59
N HIS A 13 -31.32 0.96 -0.94
CA HIS A 13 -29.91 1.00 -0.59
C HIS A 13 -29.70 1.58 0.82
N SER A 14 -28.69 1.10 1.52
CA SER A 14 -28.26 1.67 2.79
C SER A 14 -27.14 2.69 2.54
N TYR A 15 -27.39 3.92 2.93
CA TYR A 15 -26.41 5.00 2.77
C TYR A 15 -25.42 5.02 3.93
N PRO A 16 -24.18 5.52 3.70
CA PRO A 16 -23.17 5.63 4.75
C PRO A 16 -23.58 6.63 5.82
N TRP A 17 -23.12 6.42 7.03
CA TRP A 17 -23.25 7.37 8.12
C TRP A 17 -22.44 8.64 7.83
N ARG A 18 -23.00 9.78 8.18
CA ARG A 18 -22.28 11.04 8.28
C ARG A 18 -22.01 11.31 9.76
N ILE A 19 -20.75 11.46 10.11
CA ILE A 19 -20.31 11.61 11.50
C ILE A 19 -19.82 13.04 11.69
N LEU A 20 -20.37 13.72 12.70
CA LEU A 20 -19.90 15.04 13.14
C LEU A 20 -19.37 14.88 14.57
N ALA A 21 -18.07 15.13 14.75
CA ALA A 21 -17.46 15.20 16.05
C ALA A 21 -17.36 16.67 16.48
N VAL A 22 -17.89 16.98 17.66
CA VAL A 22 -17.79 18.31 18.28
C VAL A 22 -17.04 18.14 19.59
N THR A 23 -15.98 18.93 19.76
CA THR A 23 -15.14 18.92 20.96
C THR A 23 -15.03 20.32 21.52
N GLU A 24 -14.77 20.42 22.81
CA GLU A 24 -14.54 21.70 23.48
C GLU A 24 -13.06 22.16 23.34
N ASP A 25 -12.17 21.20 23.04
CA ASP A 25 -10.72 21.43 22.92
C ASP A 25 -10.14 20.58 21.77
N ASP A 26 -9.25 21.18 20.98
CA ASP A 26 -8.62 20.55 19.82
C ASP A 26 -7.82 19.29 20.18
N THR A 27 -7.29 19.21 21.39
CA THR A 27 -6.53 18.03 21.87
C THR A 27 -7.40 16.78 22.01
N GLN A 28 -8.71 16.91 22.03
CA GLN A 28 -9.66 15.80 22.09
C GLN A 28 -9.88 15.15 20.71
N MET A 29 -9.63 15.86 19.61
CA MET A 29 -9.87 15.36 18.24
C MET A 29 -9.05 14.11 17.93
N PRO A 30 -7.75 14.05 18.23
CA PRO A 30 -6.95 12.83 17.96
C PRO A 30 -7.41 11.60 18.74
N LEU A 31 -8.15 11.80 19.83
CA LEU A 31 -8.66 10.72 20.67
C LEU A 31 -10.05 10.22 20.22
N ASN A 32 -10.64 10.87 19.22
CA ASN A 32 -11.96 10.53 18.72
C ASN A 32 -11.88 9.28 17.83
N ASN A 33 -12.52 8.21 18.27
CA ASN A 33 -12.58 6.93 17.56
C ASN A 33 -13.97 6.58 17.01
N MET A 34 -14.88 7.54 16.88
CA MET A 34 -16.25 7.29 16.42
C MET A 34 -16.30 6.65 15.03
N VAL A 35 -15.39 7.03 14.14
CA VAL A 35 -15.31 6.44 12.79
C VAL A 35 -15.10 4.92 12.89
N TYR A 36 -14.17 4.49 13.73
CA TYR A 36 -13.90 3.06 13.93
C TYR A 36 -15.03 2.36 14.67
N ALA A 37 -15.63 3.01 15.67
CA ALA A 37 -16.73 2.44 16.44
C ALA A 37 -17.97 2.17 15.57
N LEU A 38 -18.21 3.03 14.57
CA LEU A 38 -19.36 2.95 13.65
C LEU A 38 -19.06 2.23 12.33
N ALA A 39 -17.78 1.96 12.03
CA ALA A 39 -17.41 1.20 10.84
C ALA A 39 -17.93 -0.24 10.89
N ARG A 40 -18.14 -0.83 9.70
CA ARG A 40 -18.56 -2.22 9.58
C ARG A 40 -17.57 -3.16 10.27
N GLU A 41 -18.07 -4.29 10.75
CA GLU A 41 -17.26 -5.33 11.37
C GLU A 41 -16.29 -5.95 10.35
N ASN A 42 -15.27 -6.65 10.89
CA ASN A 42 -14.27 -7.36 10.10
C ASN A 42 -14.93 -8.36 9.13
N LYS A 43 -14.65 -8.20 7.85
CA LYS A 43 -15.13 -9.04 6.76
C LYS A 43 -14.16 -10.14 6.31
N ILE A 44 -12.89 -10.05 6.69
CA ILE A 44 -11.86 -10.95 6.18
C ILE A 44 -11.58 -12.16 7.09
N GLY A 45 -12.28 -12.25 8.22
CA GLY A 45 -12.12 -13.37 9.15
C GLY A 45 -10.85 -13.28 10.00
N PRO A 46 -10.12 -14.39 10.26
CA PRO A 46 -8.93 -14.39 11.09
C PRO A 46 -7.84 -13.44 10.59
N THR A 47 -7.18 -12.75 11.51
CA THR A 47 -6.19 -11.68 11.22
C THR A 47 -4.80 -11.97 11.78
N ASP A 48 -4.57 -13.13 12.34
CA ASP A 48 -3.30 -13.53 12.95
C ASP A 48 -2.13 -13.64 11.97
N TRP A 49 -2.42 -13.70 10.67
CA TRP A 49 -1.44 -13.63 9.58
C TRP A 49 -0.97 -12.20 9.27
N ILE A 50 -1.72 -11.18 9.67
CA ILE A 50 -1.37 -9.77 9.47
C ILE A 50 -0.25 -9.41 10.46
N LYS A 51 0.90 -8.98 9.94
CA LYS A 51 2.08 -8.63 10.72
C LYS A 51 2.56 -7.24 10.35
N PRO A 52 1.95 -6.18 10.91
CA PRO A 52 2.48 -4.82 10.73
C PRO A 52 3.92 -4.74 11.22
N GLY A 53 4.73 -3.93 10.55
CA GLY A 53 6.13 -3.81 10.90
C GLY A 53 6.76 -2.55 10.30
N LYS A 54 8.05 -2.39 10.55
CA LYS A 54 8.85 -1.30 10.00
C LYS A 54 9.40 -1.68 8.63
N VAL A 55 9.51 -0.70 7.74
CA VAL A 55 10.00 -0.91 6.37
C VAL A 55 11.29 -0.11 6.13
N ALA A 56 12.20 -0.67 5.33
CA ALA A 56 13.19 0.11 4.62
C ALA A 56 12.64 0.41 3.23
N TRP A 57 12.52 1.71 2.92
CA TRP A 57 11.86 2.19 1.71
C TRP A 57 12.85 2.92 0.81
N ASP A 58 13.01 2.41 -0.41
CA ASP A 58 14.03 2.84 -1.38
C ASP A 58 13.73 4.22 -2.00
N TRP A 59 12.46 4.56 -2.22
CA TRP A 59 12.02 5.81 -2.80
C TRP A 59 12.46 7.04 -1.99
N TRP A 60 12.49 6.93 -0.65
CA TRP A 60 12.78 8.09 0.19
C TRP A 60 14.16 8.69 -0.05
N ASN A 61 15.15 7.91 -0.39
CA ASN A 61 16.50 8.34 -0.75
C ASN A 61 16.84 8.14 -2.24
N ASP A 62 15.82 8.04 -3.10
CA ASP A 62 15.97 7.99 -4.56
C ASP A 62 16.88 6.84 -5.01
N TRP A 63 16.68 5.65 -4.43
CA TRP A 63 17.51 4.44 -4.66
C TRP A 63 19.02 4.65 -4.51
N ASN A 64 19.45 5.77 -3.94
CA ASN A 64 20.86 6.11 -3.81
C ASN A 64 21.50 5.39 -2.62
N LEU A 65 22.68 4.84 -2.88
CA LEU A 65 23.58 4.30 -1.87
C LEU A 65 24.96 4.92 -2.05
N ARG A 66 25.70 5.05 -0.93
CA ARG A 66 27.09 5.53 -0.93
C ARG A 66 27.99 4.52 -0.25
N GLY A 67 29.26 4.45 -0.69
CA GLY A 67 30.25 3.56 -0.09
C GLY A 67 30.04 2.09 -0.47
N VAL A 68 29.38 1.82 -1.60
CA VAL A 68 29.18 0.50 -2.19
C VAL A 68 30.07 0.33 -3.42
N ASP A 69 30.36 -0.90 -3.81
CA ASP A 69 31.22 -1.28 -4.94
C ASP A 69 30.42 -1.61 -6.23
N PHE A 70 29.14 -1.27 -6.25
CA PHE A 70 28.24 -1.43 -7.38
C PHE A 70 27.51 -0.12 -7.71
N VAL A 71 26.84 -0.06 -8.86
CA VAL A 71 26.01 1.08 -9.25
C VAL A 71 24.64 0.96 -8.58
N ALA A 72 24.35 1.89 -7.66
CA ALA A 72 23.05 1.96 -7.01
C ALA A 72 21.95 2.32 -8.00
N GLY A 73 20.73 1.81 -7.78
CA GLY A 73 19.57 2.01 -8.62
C GLY A 73 18.55 0.88 -8.44
N ILE A 74 17.61 0.76 -9.37
CA ILE A 74 16.59 -0.29 -9.35
C ILE A 74 17.20 -1.60 -9.86
N ASN A 75 17.89 -2.32 -8.98
CA ASN A 75 18.59 -3.56 -9.32
C ASN A 75 18.77 -4.46 -8.10
N TYR A 76 19.11 -5.70 -8.36
CA TYR A 76 19.30 -6.75 -7.35
C TYR A 76 20.28 -6.36 -6.24
N ASP A 77 21.44 -5.78 -6.59
CA ASP A 77 22.48 -5.47 -5.60
C ASP A 77 22.05 -4.37 -4.65
N THR A 78 21.34 -3.36 -5.14
CA THR A 78 20.74 -2.31 -4.33
C THR A 78 19.71 -2.89 -3.35
N TYR A 79 18.75 -3.68 -3.82
CA TYR A 79 17.74 -4.27 -2.95
C TYR A 79 18.33 -5.30 -1.97
N LYS A 80 19.35 -6.02 -2.38
CA LYS A 80 20.09 -6.89 -1.47
C LYS A 80 20.71 -6.11 -0.31
N TYR A 81 21.27 -4.92 -0.60
CA TYR A 81 21.80 -4.02 0.43
C TYR A 81 20.70 -3.57 1.39
N TYR A 82 19.52 -3.18 0.88
CA TYR A 82 18.35 -2.83 1.71
C TYR A 82 17.89 -3.99 2.59
N ILE A 83 17.90 -5.20 2.08
CA ILE A 83 17.58 -6.42 2.86
C ILE A 83 18.60 -6.62 3.99
N ASP A 84 19.90 -6.52 3.70
CA ASP A 84 20.95 -6.66 4.70
C ASP A 84 20.85 -5.57 5.77
N PHE A 85 20.53 -4.33 5.38
CA PHE A 85 20.29 -3.23 6.29
C PHE A 85 19.06 -3.50 7.17
N ALA A 86 17.95 -3.90 6.58
CA ALA A 86 16.72 -4.22 7.29
C ALA A 86 16.97 -5.32 8.35
N ALA A 87 17.61 -6.40 7.95
CA ALA A 87 17.96 -7.50 8.85
C ALA A 87 18.85 -7.06 10.01
N ALA A 88 19.87 -6.23 9.73
CA ALA A 88 20.80 -5.74 10.74
C ALA A 88 20.15 -4.79 11.76
N HIS A 89 19.08 -4.09 11.36
CA HIS A 89 18.42 -3.07 12.19
C HIS A 89 17.05 -3.50 12.73
N GLY A 90 16.66 -4.76 12.53
CA GLY A 90 15.38 -5.29 13.03
C GLY A 90 14.19 -4.62 12.35
N LEU A 91 14.28 -4.39 11.04
CA LEU A 91 13.16 -4.01 10.20
C LEU A 91 12.59 -5.27 9.55
N GLU A 92 11.27 -5.39 9.57
CA GLU A 92 10.57 -6.58 9.13
C GLU A 92 10.47 -6.66 7.61
N TYR A 93 10.45 -5.49 6.93
CA TYR A 93 10.15 -5.40 5.49
C TYR A 93 11.11 -4.49 4.74
N ILE A 94 11.21 -4.74 3.44
CA ILE A 94 11.59 -3.74 2.46
C ILE A 94 10.40 -3.48 1.52
N VAL A 95 10.26 -2.25 1.02
CA VAL A 95 9.35 -1.91 -0.08
C VAL A 95 10.19 -1.71 -1.33
N LEU A 96 9.86 -2.44 -2.40
CA LEU A 96 10.31 -2.13 -3.75
C LEU A 96 9.30 -1.14 -4.34
N ASP A 97 9.69 0.12 -4.42
CA ASP A 97 8.86 1.19 -4.96
C ASP A 97 8.84 1.18 -6.49
N GLU A 98 8.34 2.22 -7.15
CA GLU A 98 8.19 2.29 -8.60
C GLU A 98 9.48 1.85 -9.32
N GLY A 99 9.31 1.08 -10.41
CA GLY A 99 10.38 0.70 -11.32
C GLY A 99 10.82 -0.76 -11.26
N TRP A 100 10.37 -1.57 -10.30
CA TRP A 100 10.66 -3.00 -10.27
C TRP A 100 9.97 -3.78 -11.40
N TYR A 101 8.95 -3.20 -12.03
CA TYR A 101 8.37 -3.61 -13.30
C TYR A 101 8.32 -2.40 -14.27
N ASP A 102 8.19 -2.64 -15.58
CA ASP A 102 8.14 -1.58 -16.58
C ASP A 102 6.79 -0.83 -16.52
N SER A 103 6.78 0.32 -15.85
CA SER A 103 5.59 1.16 -15.69
C SER A 103 4.99 1.60 -17.04
N ASN A 104 5.83 1.79 -18.09
CA ASN A 104 5.35 2.16 -19.42
C ASN A 104 4.52 1.06 -20.08
N LYS A 105 4.76 -0.20 -19.71
CA LYS A 105 3.97 -1.34 -20.18
C LYS A 105 2.75 -1.62 -19.32
N ALA A 106 2.66 -0.96 -18.15
CA ALA A 106 1.60 -1.17 -17.16
C ALA A 106 1.32 -2.66 -16.90
N ASN A 107 2.37 -3.50 -16.86
CA ASN A 107 2.23 -4.94 -16.69
C ASN A 107 2.94 -5.42 -15.42
N ILE A 108 2.21 -5.42 -14.33
CA ILE A 108 2.70 -5.88 -13.03
C ILE A 108 3.23 -7.33 -13.06
N MET A 109 2.81 -8.15 -14.02
CA MET A 109 3.23 -9.56 -14.13
C MET A 109 4.61 -9.73 -14.77
N GLN A 110 5.29 -8.65 -15.14
CA GLN A 110 6.61 -8.68 -15.78
C GLN A 110 7.62 -7.83 -15.01
N PRO A 111 8.23 -8.35 -13.94
CA PRO A 111 9.37 -7.69 -13.29
C PRO A 111 10.49 -7.46 -14.29
N ILE A 112 11.26 -6.38 -14.11
CA ILE A 112 12.45 -6.15 -14.90
C ILE A 112 13.55 -7.16 -14.52
N GLU A 113 14.40 -7.53 -15.48
CA GLU A 113 15.43 -8.55 -15.27
C GLU A 113 16.46 -8.15 -14.22
N GLU A 114 16.77 -6.87 -14.15
CA GLU A 114 17.77 -6.30 -13.24
C GLU A 114 17.43 -6.52 -11.75
N VAL A 115 16.15 -6.66 -11.41
CA VAL A 115 15.71 -6.89 -10.02
C VAL A 115 15.87 -8.36 -9.62
N ARG A 116 15.83 -9.30 -10.56
CA ARG A 116 15.95 -10.75 -10.29
C ARG A 116 15.01 -11.18 -9.15
N LEU A 117 13.73 -10.77 -9.26
CA LEU A 117 12.76 -10.84 -8.15
C LEU A 117 12.69 -12.20 -7.45
N PRO A 118 12.66 -13.36 -8.13
CA PRO A 118 12.63 -14.66 -7.44
C PRO A 118 13.86 -14.90 -6.54
N GLU A 119 15.05 -14.51 -7.00
CA GLU A 119 16.27 -14.67 -6.22
C GLU A 119 16.30 -13.69 -5.04
N LEU A 120 15.80 -12.47 -5.26
CA LEU A 120 15.70 -11.45 -4.21
C LEU A 120 14.76 -11.91 -3.09
N ILE A 121 13.61 -12.48 -3.42
CA ILE A 121 12.66 -13.04 -2.44
C ILE A 121 13.32 -14.18 -1.64
N ALA A 122 14.03 -15.09 -2.31
CA ALA A 122 14.75 -16.17 -1.62
C ALA A 122 15.82 -15.61 -0.67
N TYR A 123 16.55 -14.57 -1.10
CA TYR A 123 17.54 -13.90 -0.28
C TYR A 123 16.92 -13.23 0.94
N ALA A 124 15.86 -12.43 0.76
CA ALA A 124 15.15 -11.76 1.83
C ALA A 124 14.65 -12.76 2.89
N LYS A 125 14.03 -13.84 2.44
CA LYS A 125 13.60 -14.94 3.33
C LYS A 125 14.74 -15.53 4.13
N SER A 126 15.92 -15.70 3.54
CA SER A 126 17.11 -16.21 4.24
C SER A 126 17.60 -15.27 5.35
N LYS A 127 17.27 -14.00 5.26
CA LYS A 127 17.62 -12.94 6.22
C LYS A 127 16.51 -12.65 7.24
N GLY A 128 15.34 -13.27 7.10
CA GLY A 128 14.16 -13.00 7.93
C GLY A 128 13.50 -11.65 7.63
N VAL A 129 13.66 -11.14 6.41
CA VAL A 129 13.05 -9.91 5.91
C VAL A 129 12.05 -10.26 4.83
N ASP A 130 10.88 -9.65 4.87
CA ASP A 130 9.83 -9.84 3.88
C ASP A 130 9.79 -8.67 2.87
N ILE A 131 9.13 -8.87 1.74
CA ILE A 131 9.06 -7.89 0.65
C ILE A 131 7.61 -7.46 0.42
N VAL A 132 7.43 -6.14 0.25
CA VAL A 132 6.22 -5.48 -0.23
C VAL A 132 6.52 -4.87 -1.61
N LEU A 133 5.60 -4.97 -2.55
CA LEU A 133 5.76 -4.47 -3.92
C LEU A 133 4.85 -3.27 -4.16
N TRP A 134 5.39 -2.23 -4.77
CA TRP A 134 4.62 -1.09 -5.21
C TRP A 134 3.86 -1.36 -6.52
N THR A 135 2.70 -0.76 -6.68
CA THR A 135 1.96 -0.73 -7.95
C THR A 135 0.95 0.41 -7.97
N VAL A 136 0.40 0.70 -9.14
CA VAL A 136 -0.69 1.66 -9.34
C VAL A 136 -2.05 0.95 -9.28
N PHE A 137 -3.07 1.61 -8.71
CA PHE A 137 -4.41 1.05 -8.56
C PHE A 137 -4.96 0.47 -9.87
N ASN A 138 -4.91 1.23 -10.96
CA ASN A 138 -5.44 0.77 -12.25
C ASN A 138 -4.71 -0.47 -12.78
N VAL A 139 -3.40 -0.55 -12.56
CA VAL A 139 -2.57 -1.66 -13.05
C VAL A 139 -2.88 -2.96 -12.31
N ILE A 140 -3.02 -2.90 -10.99
CA ILE A 140 -3.35 -4.10 -10.23
C ILE A 140 -4.81 -4.52 -10.42
N ASP A 141 -5.76 -3.57 -10.56
CA ASP A 141 -7.19 -3.86 -10.73
C ASP A 141 -7.47 -4.66 -12.03
N GLU A 142 -6.71 -4.41 -13.10
CA GLU A 142 -6.83 -5.16 -14.37
C GLU A 142 -6.56 -6.66 -14.23
N LYS A 143 -5.67 -7.06 -13.32
CA LYS A 143 -5.24 -8.46 -13.11
C LYS A 143 -5.29 -8.86 -11.64
N LEU A 144 -6.22 -8.33 -10.90
CA LEU A 144 -6.24 -8.35 -9.44
C LEU A 144 -6.05 -9.75 -8.85
N GLU A 145 -6.88 -10.71 -9.24
CA GLU A 145 -6.82 -12.07 -8.70
C GLU A 145 -5.55 -12.81 -9.15
N GLU A 146 -5.11 -12.60 -10.39
CA GLU A 146 -3.90 -13.20 -10.92
C GLU A 146 -2.66 -12.68 -10.19
N ALA A 147 -2.56 -11.36 -10.00
CA ALA A 147 -1.44 -10.72 -9.34
C ALA A 147 -1.38 -11.11 -7.85
N CYS A 148 -2.50 -11.02 -7.12
CA CYS A 148 -2.54 -11.39 -5.72
C CYS A 148 -2.09 -12.83 -5.50
N ARG A 149 -2.64 -13.79 -6.26
CA ARG A 149 -2.24 -15.19 -6.17
C ARG A 149 -0.77 -15.39 -6.51
N HIS A 150 -0.33 -14.87 -7.67
CA HIS A 150 1.03 -15.06 -8.17
C HIS A 150 2.08 -14.59 -7.16
N TYR A 151 1.94 -13.36 -6.66
CA TYR A 151 2.93 -12.78 -5.76
C TYR A 151 2.86 -13.35 -4.34
N ALA A 152 1.67 -13.73 -3.87
CA ALA A 152 1.54 -14.47 -2.61
C ALA A 152 2.23 -15.84 -2.68
N ASP A 153 2.05 -16.58 -3.79
CA ASP A 153 2.69 -17.88 -4.02
C ASP A 153 4.23 -17.75 -4.09
N MET A 154 4.74 -16.63 -4.60
CA MET A 154 6.18 -16.32 -4.58
C MET A 154 6.70 -15.98 -3.18
N GLY A 155 5.83 -15.60 -2.25
CA GLY A 155 6.19 -15.24 -0.87
C GLY A 155 6.19 -13.75 -0.55
N ILE A 156 5.69 -12.90 -1.46
CA ILE A 156 5.44 -11.47 -1.19
C ILE A 156 4.38 -11.33 -0.09
N LYS A 157 4.50 -10.28 0.73
CA LYS A 157 3.64 -10.08 1.90
C LYS A 157 2.62 -8.95 1.77
N GLY A 158 2.72 -8.16 0.72
CA GLY A 158 1.76 -7.10 0.50
C GLY A 158 2.09 -6.24 -0.71
N PHE A 159 1.18 -5.29 -0.94
CA PHE A 159 1.36 -4.27 -1.96
C PHE A 159 1.26 -2.88 -1.34
N LYS A 160 2.17 -2.00 -1.74
CA LYS A 160 1.97 -0.55 -1.68
C LYS A 160 1.24 -0.17 -2.96
N VAL A 161 -0.02 0.25 -2.85
CA VAL A 161 -0.86 0.58 -4.01
C VAL A 161 -1.14 2.07 -4.04
N ASP A 162 -0.74 2.71 -5.12
CA ASP A 162 -0.62 4.15 -5.23
C ASP A 162 -1.51 4.73 -6.35
N PHE A 163 -1.67 6.06 -6.35
CA PHE A 163 -2.36 6.82 -7.38
C PHE A 163 -3.80 6.37 -7.66
N LEU A 164 -4.64 6.29 -6.61
CA LEU A 164 -6.08 6.10 -6.80
C LEU A 164 -6.71 7.32 -7.49
N ASP A 165 -6.28 8.52 -7.09
CA ASP A 165 -6.57 9.83 -7.70
C ASP A 165 -8.07 10.11 -7.94
N ARG A 166 -8.92 9.48 -7.16
CA ARG A 166 -10.36 9.67 -7.18
C ARG A 166 -11.00 9.35 -5.83
N ASN A 167 -12.19 9.90 -5.58
CA ASN A 167 -12.92 9.73 -4.32
C ASN A 167 -14.44 9.54 -4.51
N ASP A 168 -14.81 8.93 -5.61
CA ASP A 168 -16.20 8.61 -5.96
C ASP A 168 -16.57 7.15 -5.61
N GLN A 169 -17.78 6.74 -5.96
CA GLN A 169 -18.26 5.38 -5.72
C GLN A 169 -17.31 4.31 -6.29
N THR A 170 -16.80 4.52 -7.49
CA THR A 170 -15.88 3.57 -8.14
C THR A 170 -14.60 3.40 -7.33
N ALA A 171 -14.05 4.48 -6.75
CA ALA A 171 -12.87 4.40 -5.87
C ALA A 171 -13.13 3.50 -4.67
N PHE A 172 -14.27 3.67 -4.00
CA PHE A 172 -14.63 2.82 -2.86
C PHE A 172 -14.78 1.36 -3.24
N GLU A 173 -15.42 1.08 -4.37
CA GLU A 173 -15.58 -0.29 -4.88
C GLU A 173 -14.24 -0.93 -5.27
N MET A 174 -13.32 -0.18 -5.86
CA MET A 174 -11.96 -0.65 -6.18
C MET A 174 -11.20 -1.00 -4.90
N VAL A 175 -11.22 -0.14 -3.91
CA VAL A 175 -10.51 -0.38 -2.64
C VAL A 175 -11.09 -1.58 -1.89
N GLU A 176 -12.42 -1.75 -1.84
CA GLU A 176 -13.03 -2.92 -1.21
C GLU A 176 -12.67 -4.22 -1.96
N ARG A 177 -12.74 -4.24 -3.31
CA ARG A 177 -12.33 -5.41 -4.12
C ARG A 177 -10.87 -5.77 -3.90
N LEU A 178 -10.00 -4.76 -3.90
CA LEU A 178 -8.57 -4.95 -3.65
C LEU A 178 -8.33 -5.54 -2.26
N ALA A 179 -8.94 -4.97 -1.23
CA ALA A 179 -8.78 -5.42 0.15
C ALA A 179 -9.26 -6.87 0.35
N GLU A 180 -10.41 -7.21 -0.22
CA GLU A 180 -10.96 -8.58 -0.16
C GLU A 180 -10.09 -9.58 -0.93
N CYS A 181 -9.62 -9.21 -2.12
CA CYS A 181 -8.75 -10.07 -2.91
C CYS A 181 -7.41 -10.29 -2.21
N ALA A 182 -6.74 -9.22 -1.77
CA ALA A 182 -5.49 -9.31 -1.04
C ALA A 182 -5.62 -10.17 0.23
N ALA A 183 -6.72 -10.01 0.97
CA ALA A 183 -6.98 -10.80 2.18
C ALA A 183 -7.11 -12.30 1.91
N ARG A 184 -7.77 -12.71 0.82
CA ARG A 184 -7.87 -14.12 0.42
C ARG A 184 -6.51 -14.77 0.20
N HIS A 185 -5.52 -13.98 -0.20
CA HIS A 185 -4.14 -14.41 -0.45
C HIS A 185 -3.16 -14.04 0.66
N HIS A 186 -3.68 -13.59 1.82
CA HIS A 186 -2.88 -13.17 2.98
C HIS A 186 -1.85 -12.07 2.65
N LEU A 187 -2.27 -11.08 1.86
CA LEU A 187 -1.48 -9.91 1.50
C LEU A 187 -1.95 -8.67 2.26
N MET A 188 -1.01 -7.95 2.85
CA MET A 188 -1.24 -6.65 3.46
C MET A 188 -1.25 -5.54 2.40
N LEU A 189 -1.88 -4.43 2.72
CA LEU A 189 -1.99 -3.27 1.85
C LEU A 189 -1.50 -2.01 2.56
N ASP A 190 -0.67 -1.26 1.86
CA ASP A 190 -0.28 0.11 2.14
C ASP A 190 -0.84 0.97 1.01
N LEU A 191 -1.85 1.81 1.29
CA LEU A 191 -2.60 2.53 0.27
C LEU A 191 -2.16 3.98 0.21
N HIS A 192 -1.68 4.42 -0.94
CA HIS A 192 -1.20 5.76 -1.20
C HIS A 192 -2.06 6.50 -2.22
N GLY A 193 -1.98 7.83 -2.27
CA GLY A 193 -2.80 8.65 -3.16
C GLY A 193 -4.30 8.39 -3.02
N ILE A 194 -4.76 8.13 -1.82
CA ILE A 194 -6.12 7.69 -1.50
C ILE A 194 -6.86 8.75 -0.67
N TYR A 195 -8.18 8.71 -0.67
CA TYR A 195 -9.01 9.50 0.23
C TYR A 195 -8.74 9.17 1.70
N ALA A 196 -9.04 10.14 2.60
CA ALA A 196 -8.82 9.97 4.04
C ALA A 196 -9.50 8.71 4.59
N PRO A 197 -8.88 7.99 5.55
CA PRO A 197 -9.44 6.78 6.13
C PRO A 197 -10.82 7.03 6.75
N VAL A 198 -11.76 6.13 6.46
CA VAL A 198 -13.13 6.18 6.93
C VAL A 198 -13.54 4.94 7.76
N GLY A 199 -12.57 4.38 8.46
CA GLY A 199 -12.75 3.17 9.25
C GLY A 199 -12.66 1.87 8.47
N LEU A 200 -12.20 1.90 7.20
CA LEU A 200 -12.04 0.71 6.36
C LEU A 200 -11.09 -0.32 6.97
N ASN A 201 -10.07 0.10 7.70
CA ASN A 201 -9.14 -0.82 8.37
C ASN A 201 -9.73 -1.60 9.56
N ARG A 202 -10.94 -1.26 10.02
CA ARG A 202 -11.72 -2.13 10.89
C ARG A 202 -12.40 -3.24 10.09
N THR A 203 -12.95 -2.90 8.92
CA THR A 203 -13.65 -3.84 8.04
C THR A 203 -12.65 -4.74 7.30
N TYR A 204 -11.52 -4.17 6.91
CA TYR A 204 -10.43 -4.81 6.19
C TYR A 204 -9.10 -4.60 6.94
N PRO A 205 -8.83 -5.33 8.02
CA PRO A 205 -7.61 -5.17 8.84
C PRO A 205 -6.29 -5.39 8.09
N ASN A 206 -6.33 -5.98 6.92
CA ASN A 206 -5.17 -6.12 6.05
C ASN A 206 -4.75 -4.81 5.36
N ILE A 207 -5.56 -3.75 5.42
CA ILE A 207 -5.12 -2.40 5.09
C ILE A 207 -4.41 -1.85 6.33
N VAL A 208 -3.08 -1.89 6.32
CA VAL A 208 -2.24 -1.57 7.49
C VAL A 208 -1.79 -0.12 7.52
N ASN A 209 -1.82 0.57 6.39
CA ASN A 209 -1.44 1.97 6.28
C ASN A 209 -2.21 2.71 5.18
N TYR A 210 -2.29 4.04 5.34
CA TYR A 210 -2.90 4.96 4.39
C TYR A 210 -2.03 6.21 4.25
N GLU A 211 -1.88 6.71 3.04
CA GLU A 211 -1.36 8.03 2.78
C GLU A 211 -2.38 8.85 1.97
N GLY A 212 -3.23 9.56 2.67
CA GLY A 212 -4.19 10.52 2.12
C GLY A 212 -3.94 11.90 2.73
N VAL A 213 -2.70 12.39 2.71
CA VAL A 213 -2.24 13.57 3.44
C VAL A 213 -1.20 14.34 2.64
N PHE A 214 -1.18 15.65 2.80
CA PHE A 214 -0.08 16.51 2.34
C PHE A 214 1.12 16.32 3.29
N GLY A 215 1.93 15.30 3.02
CA GLY A 215 3.02 14.84 3.89
C GLY A 215 4.35 15.53 3.62
N MET A 216 5.38 15.13 4.37
CA MET A 216 6.74 15.65 4.25
C MET A 216 7.38 15.38 2.87
N GLU A 217 6.89 14.43 2.11
CA GLU A 217 7.35 14.15 0.75
C GLU A 217 7.15 15.35 -0.18
N GLU A 218 6.11 16.14 0.04
CA GLU A 218 5.79 17.33 -0.76
C GLU A 218 6.91 18.38 -0.77
N VAL A 219 7.78 18.41 0.26
CA VAL A 219 8.97 19.29 0.26
C VAL A 219 9.96 18.95 -0.86
N ARG A 220 9.86 17.79 -1.48
CA ARG A 220 10.68 17.42 -2.63
C ARG A 220 10.24 18.11 -3.93
N TRP A 221 8.96 18.50 -3.99
CA TRP A 221 8.29 18.95 -5.23
C TRP A 221 7.86 20.41 -5.16
N THR A 222 7.56 20.92 -3.98
CA THR A 222 7.00 22.26 -3.80
C THR A 222 7.84 23.08 -2.82
N GLU A 223 8.02 24.37 -3.13
CA GLU A 223 8.42 25.33 -2.11
C GLU A 223 7.24 25.50 -1.15
N LEU A 224 7.38 25.02 0.08
CA LEU A 224 6.41 25.29 1.14
C LEU A 224 6.37 26.80 1.36
N LYS A 225 5.34 27.44 0.84
CA LYS A 225 5.06 28.85 1.20
C LYS A 225 4.50 28.85 2.61
N ASN A 226 5.29 29.37 3.55
CA ASN A 226 4.85 29.66 4.91
C ASN A 226 3.70 30.68 4.93
#